data_65502828cbcc49660f4175f3e9e8186e
#
_entry.id   65502828cbcc49660f4175f3e9e8186e
#
_cell.length_a   1.000
_cell.length_b   1.000
_cell.length_c   1.000
_cell.angle_alpha   90.00
_cell.angle_beta   90.00
_cell.angle_gamma   90.00
#
_symmetry.space_group_name_H-M   'P 1'
#
loop_
_entity.id
_entity.type
_entity.pdbx_description
1 polymer ?
#
loop_
_entity_poly.entity_id
_entity_poly.type
_entity_poly.pdbx_seq_one_letter_code
_entity_poly.pdbx_strand_id
1 'polypeptide(L)'
;MASTWEGIRAAAELDKENINCNLTLLFSFAQAQACADAGVFLISPFVGRIFDWYKKFDGVDSYAPAEDPGVRSVQRIYAYYKAHDFNTVVMGASFRNSDQIRQLAGCDRLTISPGLMQELADSDEPLERILDPESTSTADARVHLDEAAFRWGHNE
;
A
#
# COMPACT_ATOMS: atom_id res chain seq x y z
N MET A 1 4.68 13.52 0.70
CA MET A 1 4.75 13.98 -0.73
C MET A 1 3.75 13.17 -1.53
N ALA A 2 3.06 13.76 -2.50
CA ALA A 2 2.10 13.01 -3.33
C ALA A 2 2.82 12.08 -4.32
N SER A 3 2.25 10.89 -4.57
CA SER A 3 2.78 9.88 -5.48
C SER A 3 2.43 10.19 -6.95
N THR A 4 2.66 11.43 -7.38
CA THR A 4 2.64 11.84 -8.80
C THR A 4 3.99 11.53 -9.45
N TRP A 5 4.08 11.55 -10.76
CA TRP A 5 5.36 11.36 -11.44
C TRP A 5 6.42 12.34 -10.96
N GLU A 6 6.06 13.63 -10.84
CA GLU A 6 6.95 14.69 -10.35
C GLU A 6 7.34 14.49 -8.88
N GLY A 7 6.38 14.07 -8.03
CA GLY A 7 6.63 13.78 -6.63
C GLY A 7 7.59 12.61 -6.44
N ILE A 8 7.44 11.54 -7.23
CA ILE A 8 8.34 10.37 -7.20
C ILE A 8 9.75 10.78 -7.64
N ARG A 9 9.89 11.58 -8.70
CA ARG A 9 11.19 12.07 -9.17
C ARG A 9 11.86 12.98 -8.15
N ALA A 10 11.08 13.89 -7.54
CA ALA A 10 11.58 14.75 -6.47
C ALA A 10 12.05 13.95 -5.23
N ALA A 11 11.30 12.90 -4.85
CA ALA A 11 11.71 12.03 -3.75
C ALA A 11 13.01 11.30 -4.04
N ALA A 12 13.21 10.81 -5.27
CA ALA A 12 14.46 10.17 -5.69
C ALA A 12 15.68 11.12 -5.66
N GLU A 13 15.49 12.41 -5.94
CA GLU A 13 16.56 13.41 -5.79
C GLU A 13 16.87 13.70 -4.32
N LEU A 14 15.82 13.86 -3.48
CA LEU A 14 15.99 14.10 -2.04
C LEU A 14 16.65 12.92 -1.31
N ASP A 15 16.40 11.69 -1.76
CA ASP A 15 17.07 10.50 -1.19
C ASP A 15 18.59 10.56 -1.34
N LYS A 16 19.11 11.12 -2.45
CA LYS A 16 20.55 11.33 -2.64
C LYS A 16 21.18 12.31 -1.62
N GLU A 17 20.33 13.16 -1.03
CA GLU A 17 20.70 14.09 0.05
C GLU A 17 20.44 13.49 1.44
N ASN A 18 20.10 12.20 1.55
CA ASN A 18 19.70 11.49 2.77
C ASN A 18 18.41 12.05 3.40
N ILE A 19 17.50 12.59 2.58
CA ILE A 19 16.18 13.05 3.01
C ILE A 19 15.14 11.99 2.66
N ASN A 20 14.77 11.19 3.65
CA ASN A 20 13.77 10.15 3.51
C ASN A 20 12.38 10.73 3.28
N CYS A 21 11.74 10.36 2.17
CA CYS A 21 10.40 10.81 1.82
C CYS A 21 9.35 9.72 2.03
N ASN A 22 8.18 10.12 2.56
CA ASN A 22 6.98 9.30 2.54
C ASN A 22 6.11 9.73 1.36
N LEU A 23 5.92 8.83 0.38
CA LEU A 23 5.06 9.02 -0.77
C LEU A 23 3.63 8.56 -0.41
N THR A 24 2.71 9.50 -0.39
CA THR A 24 1.30 9.29 -0.01
C THR A 24 0.36 9.63 -1.16
N LEU A 25 -0.97 9.55 -0.94
CA LEU A 25 -1.98 9.62 -2.02
C LEU A 25 -1.70 8.55 -3.08
N LEU A 26 -1.40 7.34 -2.61
CA LEU A 26 -1.11 6.18 -3.44
C LEU A 26 -2.35 5.30 -3.49
N PHE A 27 -2.90 5.14 -4.69
CA PHE A 27 -4.15 4.42 -4.95
C PHE A 27 -4.00 3.35 -6.03
N SER A 28 -3.05 3.51 -6.95
CA SER A 28 -2.85 2.58 -8.08
C SER A 28 -1.58 1.76 -7.93
N PHE A 29 -1.59 0.58 -8.57
CA PHE A 29 -0.41 -0.27 -8.60
C PHE A 29 0.74 0.35 -9.42
N ALA A 30 0.42 1.13 -10.46
CA ALA A 30 1.41 1.86 -11.25
C ALA A 30 2.20 2.87 -10.39
N GLN A 31 1.52 3.56 -9.45
CA GLN A 31 2.21 4.43 -8.49
C GLN A 31 3.21 3.65 -7.63
N ALA A 32 2.80 2.47 -7.12
CA ALA A 32 3.67 1.63 -6.31
C ALA A 32 4.89 1.14 -7.10
N GLN A 33 4.70 0.68 -8.35
CA GLN A 33 5.79 0.24 -9.22
C GLN A 33 6.80 1.36 -9.49
N ALA A 34 6.32 2.56 -9.85
CA ALA A 34 7.19 3.70 -10.10
C ALA A 34 7.94 4.17 -8.84
N CYS A 35 7.30 4.12 -7.66
CA CYS A 35 7.95 4.41 -6.39
C CYS A 35 9.08 3.41 -6.07
N ALA A 36 8.84 2.12 -6.31
CA ALA A 36 9.84 1.07 -6.11
C ALA A 36 11.06 1.25 -7.03
N ASP A 37 10.80 1.46 -8.34
CA ASP A 37 11.86 1.68 -9.33
C ASP A 37 12.68 2.96 -9.05
N ALA A 38 12.06 3.97 -8.46
CA ALA A 38 12.74 5.19 -8.03
C ALA A 38 13.52 5.04 -6.71
N GLY A 39 13.38 3.92 -6.02
CA GLY A 39 14.07 3.64 -4.76
C GLY A 39 13.62 4.53 -3.59
N VAL A 40 12.37 5.03 -3.60
CA VAL A 40 11.87 5.89 -2.52
C VAL A 40 11.85 5.17 -1.18
N PHE A 41 12.09 5.89 -0.08
CA PHE A 41 12.22 5.30 1.24
C PHE A 41 10.94 4.61 1.72
N LEU A 42 9.77 5.26 1.60
CA LEU A 42 8.51 4.76 2.15
C LEU A 42 7.31 5.18 1.31
N ILE A 43 6.34 4.28 1.17
CA ILE A 43 5.04 4.57 0.56
C ILE A 43 3.90 4.36 1.57
N SER A 44 2.84 5.17 1.45
CA SER A 44 1.61 5.06 2.24
C SER A 44 0.39 4.85 1.34
N PRO A 45 0.10 3.60 0.91
CA PRO A 45 -1.12 3.29 0.18
C PRO A 45 -2.35 3.44 1.08
N PHE A 46 -3.45 3.97 0.53
CA PHE A 46 -4.65 4.31 1.26
C PHE A 46 -5.71 3.22 1.17
N VAL A 47 -5.71 2.28 2.13
CA VAL A 47 -6.63 1.14 2.21
C VAL A 47 -8.09 1.59 2.19
N GLY A 48 -8.50 2.42 3.14
CA GLY A 48 -9.90 2.78 3.33
C GLY A 48 -10.46 3.68 2.23
N ARG A 49 -9.64 4.48 1.54
CA ARG A 49 -10.12 5.28 0.40
C ARG A 49 -10.37 4.43 -0.83
N ILE A 50 -9.56 3.41 -1.07
CA ILE A 50 -9.80 2.42 -2.12
C ILE A 50 -11.08 1.64 -1.79
N PHE A 51 -11.23 1.18 -0.54
CA PHE A 51 -12.46 0.55 -0.05
C PHE A 51 -13.70 1.43 -0.30
N ASP A 52 -13.68 2.70 0.12
CA ASP A 52 -14.82 3.62 -0.03
C ASP A 52 -15.22 3.82 -1.50
N TRP A 53 -14.23 3.88 -2.40
CA TRP A 53 -14.47 4.03 -3.82
C TRP A 53 -15.15 2.80 -4.42
N TYR A 54 -14.59 1.61 -4.16
CA TYR A 54 -15.15 0.35 -4.68
C TYR A 54 -16.52 0.04 -4.07
N LYS A 55 -16.69 0.27 -2.77
CA LYS A 55 -17.99 0.14 -2.10
C LYS A 55 -19.08 0.94 -2.80
N LYS A 56 -18.77 2.18 -3.19
CA LYS A 56 -19.69 3.05 -3.93
C LYS A 56 -19.90 2.58 -5.38
N PHE A 57 -18.82 2.14 -6.03
CA PHE A 57 -18.84 1.70 -7.43
C PHE A 57 -19.64 0.41 -7.60
N ASP A 58 -19.42 -0.58 -6.73
CA ASP A 58 -20.08 -1.88 -6.77
C ASP A 58 -21.49 -1.84 -6.14
N GLY A 59 -21.84 -0.77 -5.44
CA GLY A 59 -23.15 -0.62 -4.78
C GLY A 59 -23.35 -1.58 -3.61
N VAL A 60 -22.27 -1.93 -2.89
CA VAL A 60 -22.31 -2.85 -1.74
C VAL A 60 -22.12 -2.10 -0.42
N ASP A 61 -22.58 -2.68 0.68
CA ASP A 61 -22.42 -2.07 2.01
C ASP A 61 -21.08 -2.41 2.67
N SER A 62 -20.48 -3.55 2.34
CA SER A 62 -19.18 -3.99 2.86
C SER A 62 -18.60 -5.10 1.98
N TYR A 63 -17.35 -5.46 2.25
CA TYR A 63 -16.68 -6.64 1.71
C TYR A 63 -16.31 -7.59 2.84
N ALA A 64 -16.18 -8.88 2.53
CA ALA A 64 -15.52 -9.81 3.45
C ALA A 64 -14.06 -9.32 3.66
N PRO A 65 -13.47 -9.45 4.86
CA PRO A 65 -12.15 -8.87 5.17
C PRO A 65 -11.05 -9.23 4.16
N ALA A 66 -11.00 -10.49 3.72
CA ALA A 66 -10.02 -10.96 2.73
C ALA A 66 -10.34 -10.53 1.27
N GLU A 67 -11.53 -9.98 1.02
CA GLU A 67 -11.98 -9.52 -0.31
C GLU A 67 -11.96 -8.01 -0.44
N ASP A 68 -11.66 -7.29 0.64
CA ASP A 68 -11.56 -5.83 0.66
C ASP A 68 -10.57 -5.35 -0.39
N PRO A 69 -10.99 -4.51 -1.36
CA PRO A 69 -10.13 -4.08 -2.45
C PRO A 69 -8.95 -3.22 -1.98
N GLY A 70 -9.11 -2.46 -0.89
CA GLY A 70 -8.04 -1.70 -0.29
C GLY A 70 -6.98 -2.59 0.36
N VAL A 71 -7.41 -3.64 1.06
CA VAL A 71 -6.53 -4.66 1.63
C VAL A 71 -5.78 -5.40 0.51
N ARG A 72 -6.50 -5.91 -0.49
CA ARG A 72 -5.89 -6.61 -1.64
C ARG A 72 -4.87 -5.76 -2.38
N SER A 73 -5.14 -4.46 -2.53
CA SER A 73 -4.18 -3.53 -3.14
C SER A 73 -2.86 -3.48 -2.38
N VAL A 74 -2.89 -3.36 -1.05
CA VAL A 74 -1.67 -3.31 -0.23
C VAL A 74 -0.97 -4.67 -0.19
N GLN A 75 -1.71 -5.77 -0.10
CA GLN A 75 -1.14 -7.13 -0.16
C GLN A 75 -0.40 -7.36 -1.48
N ARG A 76 -0.98 -6.94 -2.62
CA ARG A 76 -0.35 -7.02 -3.94
C ARG A 76 0.94 -6.20 -4.02
N ILE A 77 0.91 -4.97 -3.51
CA ILE A 77 2.09 -4.08 -3.45
C ILE A 77 3.19 -4.71 -2.60
N TYR A 78 2.84 -5.22 -1.42
CA TYR A 78 3.79 -5.87 -0.51
C TYR A 78 4.45 -7.09 -1.17
N ALA A 79 3.65 -7.99 -1.75
CA ALA A 79 4.16 -9.16 -2.45
C ALA A 79 5.11 -8.78 -3.59
N TYR A 80 4.75 -7.78 -4.40
CA TYR A 80 5.58 -7.26 -5.48
C TYR A 80 6.91 -6.71 -4.97
N TYR A 81 6.90 -5.92 -3.90
CA TYR A 81 8.11 -5.34 -3.33
C TYR A 81 9.05 -6.40 -2.78
N LYS A 82 8.52 -7.39 -2.05
CA LYS A 82 9.35 -8.46 -1.47
C LYS A 82 9.88 -9.41 -2.54
N ALA A 83 9.08 -9.76 -3.55
CA ALA A 83 9.50 -10.65 -4.63
C ALA A 83 10.63 -10.07 -5.49
N HIS A 84 10.75 -8.75 -5.55
CA HIS A 84 11.75 -8.06 -6.36
C HIS A 84 12.84 -7.35 -5.53
N ASP A 85 12.96 -7.70 -4.25
CA ASP A 85 14.00 -7.18 -3.32
C ASP A 85 14.03 -5.64 -3.23
N PHE A 86 12.87 -4.98 -3.32
CA PHE A 86 12.79 -3.54 -3.12
C PHE A 86 12.89 -3.18 -1.63
N ASN A 87 13.77 -2.23 -1.30
CA ASN A 87 13.97 -1.74 0.07
C ASN A 87 12.89 -0.76 0.54
N THR A 88 12.04 -0.29 -0.35
CA THR A 88 10.96 0.65 -0.03
C THR A 88 10.01 0.07 1.01
N VAL A 89 9.79 0.81 2.09
CA VAL A 89 8.89 0.42 3.18
C VAL A 89 7.44 0.59 2.75
N VAL A 90 6.62 -0.45 2.91
CA VAL A 90 5.17 -0.39 2.69
C VAL A 90 4.47 -0.08 4.01
N MET A 91 3.78 1.07 4.08
CA MET A 91 3.02 1.48 5.26
C MET A 91 1.54 1.62 4.92
N GLY A 92 0.73 0.60 5.20
CA GLY A 92 -0.72 0.68 5.06
C GLY A 92 -1.31 1.82 5.88
N ALA A 93 -2.25 2.59 5.31
CA ALA A 93 -2.79 3.78 5.93
C ALA A 93 -4.28 3.97 5.65
N SER A 94 -4.93 4.85 6.44
CA SER A 94 -6.31 5.29 6.22
C SER A 94 -7.35 4.17 6.40
N PHE A 95 -7.24 3.38 7.47
CA PHE A 95 -8.15 2.27 7.77
C PHE A 95 -9.56 2.73 8.16
N ARG A 96 -10.56 1.91 7.87
CA ARG A 96 -11.97 2.11 8.23
C ARG A 96 -12.44 1.23 9.38
N ASN A 97 -11.82 0.06 9.56
CA ASN A 97 -12.14 -0.92 10.60
C ASN A 97 -10.90 -1.73 10.99
N SER A 98 -11.01 -2.48 12.08
CA SER A 98 -9.94 -3.34 12.60
C SER A 98 -9.64 -4.55 11.70
N ASP A 99 -10.62 -5.05 10.94
CA ASP A 99 -10.42 -6.18 10.03
C ASP A 99 -9.42 -5.85 8.92
N GLN A 100 -9.48 -4.64 8.36
CA GLN A 100 -8.48 -4.18 7.38
C GLN A 100 -7.06 -4.22 7.94
N ILE A 101 -6.90 -3.89 9.23
CA ILE A 101 -5.60 -3.90 9.91
C ILE A 101 -5.14 -5.35 10.13
N ARG A 102 -6.02 -6.23 10.60
CA ARG A 102 -5.76 -7.66 10.80
C ARG A 102 -5.33 -8.34 9.50
N GLN A 103 -5.99 -8.05 8.40
CA GLN A 103 -5.65 -8.59 7.07
C GLN A 103 -4.30 -8.10 6.52
N LEU A 104 -3.70 -7.09 7.13
CA LEU A 104 -2.36 -6.58 6.80
C LEU A 104 -1.33 -6.89 7.90
N ALA A 105 -1.64 -7.81 8.82
CA ALA A 105 -0.70 -8.25 9.83
C ALA A 105 0.57 -8.85 9.18
N GLY A 106 1.71 -8.30 9.52
CA GLY A 106 3.01 -8.62 8.90
C GLY A 106 3.49 -7.59 7.87
N CYS A 107 2.67 -6.58 7.52
CA CYS A 107 3.11 -5.43 6.72
C CYS A 107 4.29 -4.71 7.41
N ASP A 108 5.18 -4.08 6.63
CA ASP A 108 6.35 -3.40 7.19
C ASP A 108 5.96 -2.36 8.23
N ARG A 109 4.91 -1.57 7.96
CA ARG A 109 4.33 -0.57 8.89
C ARG A 109 2.84 -0.38 8.63
N LEU A 110 2.13 0.11 9.66
CA LEU A 110 0.72 0.50 9.59
C LEU A 110 0.53 1.82 10.34
N THR A 111 -0.15 2.78 9.71
CA THR A 111 -0.58 4.03 10.38
C THR A 111 -2.01 3.85 10.84
N ILE A 112 -2.20 3.63 12.13
CA ILE A 112 -3.48 3.29 12.74
C ILE A 112 -3.97 4.46 13.60
N SER A 113 -5.26 4.81 13.51
CA SER A 113 -5.85 5.85 14.36
C SER A 113 -5.96 5.40 15.82
N PRO A 114 -5.94 6.32 16.81
CA PRO A 114 -6.07 5.96 18.22
C PRO A 114 -7.30 5.12 18.53
N GLY A 115 -8.45 5.40 17.89
CA GLY A 115 -9.68 4.63 18.10
C GLY A 115 -9.55 3.17 17.67
N LEU A 116 -9.00 2.92 16.47
CA LEU A 116 -8.75 1.55 16.00
C LEU A 116 -7.64 0.84 16.78
N MET A 117 -6.64 1.58 17.29
CA MET A 117 -5.63 1.02 18.21
C MET A 117 -6.27 0.53 19.51
N GLN A 118 -7.21 1.30 20.08
CA GLN A 118 -7.92 0.89 21.27
C GLN A 118 -8.81 -0.32 21.01
N GLU A 119 -9.55 -0.33 19.91
CA GLU A 119 -10.38 -1.47 19.49
C GLU A 119 -9.57 -2.77 19.36
N LEU A 120 -8.39 -2.69 18.75
CA LEU A 120 -7.47 -3.82 18.65
C LEU A 120 -6.91 -4.27 20.02
N ALA A 121 -6.62 -3.33 20.91
CA ALA A 121 -6.11 -3.62 22.25
C ALA A 121 -7.16 -4.28 23.15
N ASP A 122 -8.44 -3.95 22.95
CA ASP A 122 -9.57 -4.49 23.70
C ASP A 122 -10.08 -5.83 23.14
N SER A 123 -9.54 -6.29 21.99
CA SER A 123 -9.94 -7.54 21.33
C SER A 123 -9.07 -8.71 21.79
N ASP A 124 -9.71 -9.79 22.22
CA ASP A 124 -9.07 -11.07 22.54
C ASP A 124 -8.96 -12.02 21.34
N GLU A 125 -9.34 -11.57 20.14
CA GLU A 125 -9.26 -12.40 18.94
C GLU A 125 -7.81 -12.69 18.54
N PRO A 126 -7.48 -13.93 18.18
CA PRO A 126 -6.14 -14.26 17.74
C PRO A 126 -5.74 -13.47 16.49
N LEU A 127 -4.51 -12.99 16.46
CA LEU A 127 -3.95 -12.28 15.31
C LEU A 127 -2.99 -13.23 14.59
N GLU A 128 -3.38 -13.61 13.38
CA GLU A 128 -2.51 -14.39 12.50
C GLU A 128 -1.66 -13.46 11.61
N ARG A 129 -0.42 -13.87 11.37
CA ARG A 129 0.41 -13.16 10.38
C ARG A 129 -0.05 -13.53 8.98
N ILE A 130 -0.51 -12.54 8.22
CA ILE A 130 -1.02 -12.71 6.86
C ILE A 130 0.07 -12.43 5.81
N LEU A 131 0.89 -11.41 6.05
CA LEU A 131 1.95 -11.00 5.13
C LEU A 131 3.29 -11.55 5.59
N ASP A 132 3.91 -12.34 4.70
CA ASP A 132 5.23 -12.92 4.91
C ASP A 132 6.14 -12.56 3.74
N PRO A 133 7.32 -11.94 3.98
CA PRO A 133 8.25 -11.57 2.92
C PRO A 133 8.80 -12.78 2.14
N GLU A 134 8.74 -13.98 2.69
CA GLU A 134 9.17 -15.22 2.03
C GLU A 134 8.06 -15.86 1.18
N SER A 135 6.80 -15.46 1.38
CA SER A 135 5.64 -16.00 0.65
C SER A 135 5.21 -15.09 -0.51
N THR A 136 6.04 -15.02 -1.54
CA THR A 136 5.86 -14.08 -2.68
C THR A 136 5.49 -14.76 -4.00
N SER A 137 5.05 -16.01 -3.97
CA SER A 137 4.78 -16.85 -5.16
C SER A 137 3.70 -16.31 -6.12
N THR A 138 2.90 -15.34 -5.69
CA THR A 138 1.81 -14.71 -6.47
C THR A 138 2.14 -13.30 -6.95
N ALA A 139 3.38 -12.87 -6.83
CA ALA A 139 3.77 -11.51 -7.19
C ALA A 139 3.71 -11.28 -8.70
N ASP A 140 3.32 -10.07 -9.08
CA ASP A 140 3.35 -9.61 -10.46
C ASP A 140 4.80 -9.57 -10.99
N ALA A 141 4.97 -9.74 -12.31
CA ALA A 141 6.27 -9.59 -12.95
C ALA A 141 6.77 -8.13 -12.83
N ARG A 142 8.08 -7.97 -12.70
CA ARG A 142 8.68 -6.64 -12.66
C ARG A 142 8.49 -5.92 -14.00
N VAL A 143 7.94 -4.70 -13.93
CA VAL A 143 7.74 -3.83 -15.08
C VAL A 143 8.34 -2.46 -14.74
N HIS A 144 9.14 -1.91 -15.65
CA HIS A 144 9.62 -0.54 -15.55
C HIS A 144 8.65 0.38 -16.32
N LEU A 145 8.13 1.40 -15.63
CA LEU A 145 7.20 2.36 -16.21
C LEU A 145 7.95 3.63 -16.62
N ASP A 146 7.82 4.02 -17.90
CA ASP A 146 8.12 5.38 -18.31
C ASP A 146 6.99 6.34 -17.89
N GLU A 147 7.18 7.63 -18.11
CA GLU A 147 6.19 8.64 -17.73
C GLU A 147 4.84 8.42 -18.42
N ALA A 148 4.82 8.04 -19.69
CA ALA A 148 3.60 7.84 -20.45
C ALA A 148 2.81 6.65 -19.90
N ALA A 149 3.47 5.52 -19.66
CA ALA A 149 2.88 4.33 -19.08
C ALA A 149 2.40 4.58 -17.63
N PHE A 150 3.17 5.33 -16.83
CA PHE A 150 2.75 5.74 -15.49
C PHE A 150 1.48 6.58 -15.52
N ARG A 151 1.42 7.63 -16.36
CA ARG A 151 0.26 8.52 -16.45
C ARG A 151 -0.98 7.79 -16.95
N TRP A 152 -0.81 6.83 -17.87
CA TRP A 152 -1.89 5.96 -18.33
C TRP A 152 -2.40 5.06 -17.20
N GLY A 153 -1.54 4.25 -16.58
CA GLY A 153 -1.91 3.31 -15.52
C GLY A 153 -2.33 3.97 -14.20
N HIS A 154 -2.07 5.27 -14.02
CA HIS A 154 -2.57 6.04 -12.87
C HIS A 154 -4.04 6.44 -13.04
N ASN A 155 -4.55 6.49 -14.27
CA ASN A 155 -5.92 6.88 -14.59
C ASN A 155 -6.88 5.68 -14.76
N GLU A 156 -6.38 4.46 -14.73
CA GLU A 156 -7.16 3.21 -14.73
C GLU A 156 -7.55 2.80 -13.30
#